data_a1a51cb50a28a85bd6fb12544009309f
#
_entry.id   a1a51cb50a28a85bd6fb12544009309f
#
_cell.length_a   1.000
_cell.length_b   1.000
_cell.length_c   1.000
_cell.angle_alpha   90.00
_cell.angle_beta   90.00
_cell.angle_gamma   90.00
#
_symmetry.space_group_name_H-M   'P 1'
#
loop_
_entity.id
_entity.type
_entity.pdbx_description
1 polymer ?
#
loop_
_entity_poly.entity_id
_entity_poly.type
_entity_poly.pdbx_seq_one_letter_code
_entity_poly.pdbx_strand_id
1 'polypeptide(L)'
;TFPKSITTLGEEFFSGCKKVETVDLSECTKLEVIGNNAFSGWDSLKKVIFPKSIISIGKNAFRGCKQLVKTNLSECDKLEKIGDGAFRDCESLNDSFLASYFKRKEEKKIEEKRLKEEKLEAERKLEAERKLKAEEESAKAAKIGGLILLFMFGGAILYLILYLILHS
;
A
#
# COMPACT_ATOMS: atom_id res chain seq x y z
N THR A 1 -14.81 -33.94 11.98
CA THR A 1 -14.04 -34.00 10.72
C THR A 1 -14.65 -33.01 9.71
N PHE A 2 -13.82 -32.30 9.00
CA PHE A 2 -14.25 -31.37 7.94
C PHE A 2 -14.53 -32.13 6.63
N PRO A 3 -15.55 -31.73 5.85
CA PRO A 3 -15.79 -32.34 4.56
C PRO A 3 -14.62 -32.10 3.60
N LYS A 4 -14.18 -33.14 2.86
CA LYS A 4 -13.03 -33.04 1.92
C LYS A 4 -13.29 -32.10 0.73
N SER A 5 -14.57 -31.79 0.46
CA SER A 5 -14.99 -30.98 -0.69
C SER A 5 -15.03 -29.47 -0.41
N ILE A 6 -14.79 -29.05 0.84
CA ILE A 6 -14.81 -27.62 1.18
C ILE A 6 -13.71 -26.88 0.46
N THR A 7 -14.04 -25.71 -0.08
CA THR A 7 -13.09 -24.78 -0.72
C THR A 7 -12.79 -23.56 0.13
N THR A 8 -13.72 -23.21 1.01
CA THR A 8 -13.60 -22.02 1.86
C THR A 8 -14.18 -22.30 3.24
N LEU A 9 -13.48 -21.88 4.28
CA LEU A 9 -14.04 -21.73 5.61
C LEU A 9 -14.50 -20.28 5.76
N GLY A 10 -15.80 -20.10 6.07
CA GLY A 10 -16.43 -18.78 6.13
C GLY A 10 -15.91 -17.91 7.28
N GLU A 11 -16.35 -16.66 7.27
CA GLU A 11 -16.04 -15.71 8.34
C GLU A 11 -16.74 -16.12 9.63
N GLU A 12 -16.03 -16.05 10.77
CA GLU A 12 -16.54 -16.31 12.11
C GLU A 12 -17.22 -17.69 12.31
N PHE A 13 -17.08 -18.60 11.36
CA PHE A 13 -17.80 -19.87 11.31
C PHE A 13 -17.61 -20.71 12.57
N PHE A 14 -16.46 -20.63 13.21
CA PHE A 14 -16.13 -21.36 14.42
C PHE A 14 -15.76 -20.45 15.60
N SER A 15 -16.16 -19.19 15.59
CA SER A 15 -15.84 -18.26 16.66
C SER A 15 -16.30 -18.81 18.02
N GLY A 16 -15.38 -18.87 18.99
CA GLY A 16 -15.69 -19.22 20.37
C GLY A 16 -15.68 -20.71 20.74
N CYS A 17 -15.19 -21.60 19.89
CA CYS A 17 -14.99 -23.02 20.27
C CYS A 17 -13.83 -23.18 21.26
N LYS A 18 -14.13 -23.10 22.57
CA LYS A 18 -13.12 -23.02 23.64
C LYS A 18 -12.47 -24.37 24.05
N LYS A 19 -12.95 -25.51 23.53
CA LYS A 19 -12.49 -26.84 23.98
C LYS A 19 -11.70 -27.63 22.92
N VAL A 20 -11.56 -27.13 21.71
CA VAL A 20 -10.88 -27.84 20.62
C VAL A 20 -9.39 -27.57 20.70
N GLU A 21 -8.60 -28.64 20.84
CA GLU A 21 -7.15 -28.54 20.95
C GLU A 21 -6.43 -28.69 19.60
N THR A 22 -7.03 -29.41 18.65
CA THR A 22 -6.41 -29.64 17.35
C THR A 22 -7.41 -29.47 16.22
N VAL A 23 -7.00 -28.71 15.20
CA VAL A 23 -7.72 -28.57 13.93
C VAL A 23 -6.86 -29.23 12.86
N ASP A 24 -7.33 -30.30 12.28
CA ASP A 24 -6.70 -31.00 11.18
C ASP A 24 -7.51 -30.78 9.90
N LEU A 25 -6.94 -30.03 8.96
CA LEU A 25 -7.51 -29.71 7.66
C LEU A 25 -6.74 -30.39 6.50
N SER A 26 -5.79 -31.28 6.83
CA SER A 26 -4.91 -31.90 5.82
C SER A 26 -5.68 -32.64 4.73
N GLU A 27 -6.83 -33.26 5.09
CA GLU A 27 -7.69 -33.99 4.18
C GLU A 27 -8.59 -33.09 3.32
N CYS A 28 -8.66 -31.80 3.64
CA CYS A 28 -9.46 -30.81 2.88
C CYS A 28 -8.69 -30.31 1.65
N THR A 29 -8.40 -31.21 0.72
CA THR A 29 -7.50 -30.98 -0.42
C THR A 29 -7.95 -29.92 -1.42
N LYS A 30 -9.18 -29.41 -1.29
CA LYS A 30 -9.74 -28.31 -2.08
C LYS A 30 -9.86 -27.00 -1.30
N LEU A 31 -9.48 -26.99 0.00
CA LEU A 31 -9.59 -25.79 0.82
C LEU A 31 -8.50 -24.79 0.46
N GLU A 32 -8.89 -23.66 -0.08
CA GLU A 32 -8.03 -22.59 -0.54
C GLU A 32 -8.07 -21.36 0.39
N VAL A 33 -9.19 -21.12 1.05
CA VAL A 33 -9.41 -19.88 1.81
C VAL A 33 -9.91 -20.17 3.22
N ILE A 34 -9.22 -19.59 4.20
CA ILE A 34 -9.75 -19.44 5.58
C ILE A 34 -10.20 -17.99 5.73
N GLY A 35 -11.47 -17.79 6.06
CA GLY A 35 -12.12 -16.49 6.20
C GLY A 35 -11.60 -15.67 7.38
N ASN A 36 -12.07 -14.42 7.44
CA ASN A 36 -11.72 -13.53 8.55
C ASN A 36 -12.31 -14.08 9.86
N ASN A 37 -11.55 -13.95 10.95
CA ASN A 37 -11.94 -14.39 12.29
C ASN A 37 -12.38 -15.87 12.41
N ALA A 38 -12.13 -16.75 11.43
CA ALA A 38 -12.69 -18.10 11.37
C ALA A 38 -12.45 -18.93 12.64
N PHE A 39 -11.27 -18.80 13.27
CA PHE A 39 -10.88 -19.52 14.50
C PHE A 39 -10.46 -18.53 15.61
N SER A 40 -10.97 -17.29 15.56
CA SER A 40 -10.61 -16.28 16.54
C SER A 40 -11.08 -16.67 17.96
N GLY A 41 -10.19 -16.51 18.95
CA GLY A 41 -10.52 -16.76 20.36
C GLY A 41 -10.60 -18.25 20.75
N TRP A 42 -9.94 -19.13 19.98
CA TRP A 42 -9.83 -20.54 20.35
C TRP A 42 -8.69 -20.74 21.36
N ASP A 43 -8.95 -20.39 22.61
CA ASP A 43 -7.95 -20.38 23.69
C ASP A 43 -7.25 -21.71 23.90
N SER A 44 -7.93 -22.86 23.65
CA SER A 44 -7.39 -24.21 23.84
C SER A 44 -6.73 -24.80 22.60
N LEU A 45 -6.76 -24.10 21.46
CA LEU A 45 -6.18 -24.60 20.22
C LEU A 45 -4.66 -24.66 20.31
N LYS A 46 -4.09 -25.86 20.23
CA LYS A 46 -2.66 -26.12 20.33
C LYS A 46 -1.98 -26.35 18.97
N LYS A 47 -2.72 -26.93 18.04
CA LYS A 47 -2.17 -27.35 16.74
C LYS A 47 -3.18 -27.12 15.61
N VAL A 48 -2.68 -26.58 14.49
CA VAL A 48 -3.40 -26.53 13.22
C VAL A 48 -2.56 -27.18 12.14
N ILE A 49 -3.18 -28.06 11.35
CA ILE A 49 -2.58 -28.67 10.18
C ILE A 49 -3.35 -28.17 8.97
N PHE A 50 -2.69 -27.35 8.16
CA PHE A 50 -3.23 -26.79 6.92
C PHE A 50 -3.08 -27.76 5.75
N PRO A 51 -4.00 -27.77 4.79
CA PRO A 51 -3.82 -28.52 3.55
C PRO A 51 -2.83 -27.79 2.62
N LYS A 52 -2.15 -28.53 1.76
CA LYS A 52 -1.23 -27.93 0.77
C LYS A 52 -1.93 -27.03 -0.28
N SER A 53 -3.25 -27.11 -0.36
CA SER A 53 -4.09 -26.29 -1.27
C SER A 53 -4.32 -24.88 -0.75
N ILE A 54 -3.99 -24.57 0.51
CA ILE A 54 -4.30 -23.26 1.10
C ILE A 54 -3.59 -22.13 0.35
N ILE A 55 -4.35 -21.10 -0.04
CA ILE A 55 -3.86 -19.91 -0.75
C ILE A 55 -3.90 -18.70 0.15
N SER A 56 -4.95 -18.57 0.97
CA SER A 56 -5.08 -17.39 1.82
C SER A 56 -5.66 -17.68 3.20
N ILE A 57 -5.15 -16.95 4.18
CA ILE A 57 -5.65 -16.91 5.57
C ILE A 57 -6.14 -15.48 5.83
N GLY A 58 -7.38 -15.35 6.26
CA GLY A 58 -8.07 -14.07 6.48
C GLY A 58 -7.53 -13.25 7.65
N LYS A 59 -8.01 -12.02 7.76
CA LYS A 59 -7.71 -11.11 8.87
C LYS A 59 -8.16 -11.73 10.19
N ASN A 60 -7.31 -11.69 11.23
CA ASN A 60 -7.59 -12.20 12.57
C ASN A 60 -8.03 -13.68 12.62
N ALA A 61 -7.77 -14.48 11.60
CA ALA A 61 -8.31 -15.84 11.49
C ALA A 61 -8.02 -16.73 12.71
N PHE A 62 -6.86 -16.60 13.32
CA PHE A 62 -6.43 -17.32 14.54
C PHE A 62 -6.09 -16.35 15.68
N ARG A 63 -6.64 -15.14 15.66
CA ARG A 63 -6.36 -14.17 16.71
C ARG A 63 -6.76 -14.71 18.08
N GLY A 64 -5.88 -14.56 19.07
CA GLY A 64 -6.15 -14.97 20.44
C GLY A 64 -6.12 -16.49 20.67
N CYS A 65 -5.57 -17.28 19.75
CA CYS A 65 -5.29 -18.69 19.96
C CYS A 65 -4.06 -18.84 20.88
N LYS A 66 -4.23 -18.56 22.18
CA LYS A 66 -3.11 -18.39 23.12
C LYS A 66 -2.23 -19.63 23.28
N GLN A 67 -2.84 -20.83 23.17
CA GLN A 67 -2.12 -22.08 23.30
C GLN A 67 -1.62 -22.67 21.98
N LEU A 68 -1.80 -21.97 20.85
CA LEU A 68 -1.31 -22.44 19.57
C LEU A 68 0.22 -22.45 19.56
N VAL A 69 0.81 -23.62 19.45
CA VAL A 69 2.27 -23.83 19.52
C VAL A 69 2.87 -23.97 18.12
N LYS A 70 2.19 -24.68 17.23
CA LYS A 70 2.77 -25.11 15.95
C LYS A 70 1.76 -25.11 14.81
N THR A 71 2.24 -24.68 13.66
CA THR A 71 1.58 -24.83 12.37
C THR A 71 2.50 -25.53 11.37
N ASN A 72 1.97 -25.93 10.21
CA ASN A 72 2.76 -26.48 9.10
C ASN A 72 2.76 -25.52 7.89
N LEU A 73 2.65 -24.21 8.13
CA LEU A 73 2.55 -23.23 7.04
C LEU A 73 3.79 -23.20 6.13
N SER A 74 4.95 -23.60 6.66
CA SER A 74 6.18 -23.73 5.85
C SER A 74 6.08 -24.78 4.74
N GLU A 75 5.11 -25.71 4.84
CA GLU A 75 4.85 -26.77 3.87
C GLU A 75 3.76 -26.40 2.85
N CYS A 76 3.18 -25.20 3.00
CA CYS A 76 2.06 -24.70 2.17
C CYS A 76 2.59 -23.84 1.03
N ASP A 77 3.11 -24.46 -0.02
CA ASP A 77 3.76 -23.76 -1.15
C ASP A 77 2.86 -22.79 -1.92
N LYS A 78 1.53 -23.00 -1.86
CA LYS A 78 0.53 -22.14 -2.51
C LYS A 78 0.10 -20.94 -1.68
N LEU A 79 0.59 -20.81 -0.45
CA LEU A 79 0.17 -19.74 0.45
C LEU A 79 0.72 -18.38 -0.01
N GLU A 80 -0.17 -17.54 -0.53
CA GLU A 80 0.14 -16.21 -1.03
C GLU A 80 -0.14 -15.11 -0.01
N LYS A 81 -1.19 -15.29 0.81
CA LYS A 81 -1.67 -14.22 1.68
C LYS A 81 -1.96 -14.68 3.09
N ILE A 82 -1.38 -13.97 4.07
CA ILE A 82 -1.78 -14.00 5.47
C ILE A 82 -2.29 -12.61 5.84
N GLY A 83 -3.56 -12.54 6.27
CA GLY A 83 -4.25 -11.31 6.65
C GLY A 83 -3.65 -10.65 7.89
N ASP A 84 -3.93 -9.37 8.06
CA ASP A 84 -3.45 -8.61 9.20
C ASP A 84 -4.02 -9.18 10.51
N GLY A 85 -3.15 -9.36 11.51
CA GLY A 85 -3.53 -9.92 12.80
C GLY A 85 -3.93 -11.39 12.77
N ALA A 86 -3.72 -12.12 11.66
CA ALA A 86 -4.15 -13.53 11.54
C ALA A 86 -3.70 -14.43 12.71
N PHE A 87 -2.51 -14.19 13.26
CA PHE A 87 -1.95 -14.91 14.41
C PHE A 87 -1.66 -13.96 15.58
N ARG A 88 -2.37 -12.83 15.65
CA ARG A 88 -2.21 -11.88 16.75
C ARG A 88 -2.64 -12.50 18.07
N ASP A 89 -1.91 -12.21 19.15
CA ASP A 89 -2.18 -12.70 20.50
C ASP A 89 -2.08 -14.25 20.61
N CYS A 90 -1.33 -14.91 19.71
CA CYS A 90 -0.95 -16.34 19.81
C CYS A 90 0.35 -16.45 20.62
N GLU A 91 0.24 -16.34 21.94
CA GLU A 91 1.38 -16.17 22.86
C GLU A 91 2.37 -17.34 22.84
N SER A 92 1.88 -18.57 22.57
CA SER A 92 2.68 -19.79 22.55
C SER A 92 3.28 -20.12 21.18
N LEU A 93 2.92 -19.35 20.13
CA LEU A 93 3.31 -19.66 18.77
C LEU A 93 4.75 -19.23 18.48
N ASN A 94 5.62 -20.21 18.31
CA ASN A 94 7.00 -20.01 17.88
C ASN A 94 7.19 -20.58 16.48
N ASP A 95 6.81 -19.84 15.46
CA ASP A 95 6.86 -20.27 14.06
C ASP A 95 7.81 -19.36 13.27
N SER A 96 8.97 -19.88 12.92
CA SER A 96 10.02 -19.15 12.19
C SER A 96 9.58 -18.72 10.78
N PHE A 97 8.69 -19.51 10.14
CA PHE A 97 8.11 -19.15 8.85
C PHE A 97 7.25 -17.90 8.98
N LEU A 98 6.36 -17.85 9.96
CA LEU A 98 5.51 -16.68 10.22
C LEU A 98 6.36 -15.45 10.54
N ALA A 99 7.37 -15.57 11.38
CA ALA A 99 8.29 -14.48 11.70
C ALA A 99 8.96 -13.93 10.43
N SER A 100 9.47 -14.79 9.57
CA SER A 100 10.10 -14.41 8.30
C SER A 100 9.09 -13.84 7.28
N TYR A 101 7.87 -14.36 7.25
CA TYR A 101 6.79 -13.86 6.39
C TYR A 101 6.39 -12.44 6.76
N PHE A 102 6.14 -12.17 8.03
CA PHE A 102 5.74 -10.83 8.49
C PHE A 102 6.87 -9.82 8.35
N LYS A 103 8.11 -10.22 8.60
CA LYS A 103 9.29 -9.38 8.37
C LYS A 103 9.37 -8.92 6.90
N ARG A 104 9.28 -9.85 5.95
CA ARG A 104 9.28 -9.53 4.51
C ARG A 104 8.11 -8.66 4.08
N LYS A 105 6.94 -8.87 4.68
CA LYS A 105 5.74 -8.05 4.41
C LYS A 105 5.95 -6.61 4.86
N GLU A 106 6.54 -6.40 6.03
CA GLU A 106 6.82 -5.06 6.56
C GLU A 106 7.90 -4.35 5.73
N GLU A 107 8.97 -5.06 5.35
CA GLU A 107 10.02 -4.53 4.47
C GLU A 107 9.44 -4.05 3.12
N LYS A 108 8.55 -4.82 2.50
CA LYS A 108 7.85 -4.42 1.27
C LYS A 108 7.00 -3.18 1.46
N LYS A 109 6.28 -3.08 2.58
CA LYS A 109 5.43 -1.92 2.88
C LYS A 109 6.25 -0.64 3.07
N ILE A 110 7.40 -0.75 3.75
CA ILE A 110 8.33 0.37 3.93
C ILE A 110 8.88 0.82 2.57
N GLU A 111 9.28 -0.12 1.72
CA GLU A 111 9.80 0.17 0.39
C GLU A 111 8.75 0.81 -0.54
N GLU A 112 7.51 0.31 -0.52
CA GLU A 112 6.40 0.93 -1.25
C GLU A 112 6.12 2.37 -0.80
N LYS A 113 6.21 2.62 0.51
CA LYS A 113 6.04 3.98 1.06
C LYS A 113 7.16 4.90 0.60
N ARG A 114 8.43 4.44 0.67
CA ARG A 114 9.59 5.18 0.20
C ARG A 114 9.47 5.56 -1.28
N LEU A 115 9.09 4.60 -2.11
CA LEU A 115 8.92 4.83 -3.55
C LEU A 115 7.80 5.84 -3.87
N LYS A 116 6.72 5.84 -3.09
CA LYS A 116 5.64 6.84 -3.22
C LYS A 116 6.13 8.24 -2.84
N GLU A 117 6.90 8.35 -1.75
CA GLU A 117 7.48 9.62 -1.31
C GLU A 117 8.47 10.18 -2.34
N GLU A 118 9.35 9.34 -2.89
CA GLU A 118 10.29 9.72 -3.96
C GLU A 118 9.57 10.22 -5.23
N LYS A 119 8.50 9.54 -5.65
CA LYS A 119 7.69 9.99 -6.79
C LYS A 119 7.03 11.34 -6.54
N LEU A 120 6.47 11.54 -5.36
CA LEU A 120 5.83 12.79 -5.00
C LEU A 120 6.84 13.96 -4.94
N GLU A 121 8.05 13.69 -4.44
CA GLU A 121 9.12 14.69 -4.42
C GLU A 121 9.58 15.05 -5.85
N ALA A 122 9.72 14.06 -6.72
CA ALA A 122 10.07 14.27 -8.13
C ALA A 122 9.00 15.11 -8.85
N GLU A 123 7.72 14.85 -8.63
CA GLU A 123 6.62 15.64 -9.19
C GLU A 123 6.65 17.09 -8.71
N ARG A 124 6.89 17.30 -7.41
CA ARG A 124 7.03 18.66 -6.84
C ARG A 124 8.22 19.44 -7.45
N LYS A 125 9.36 18.77 -7.64
CA LYS A 125 10.54 19.38 -8.30
C LYS A 125 10.24 19.78 -9.74
N LEU A 126 9.56 18.90 -10.48
CA LEU A 126 9.18 19.18 -11.88
C LEU A 126 8.17 20.33 -11.97
N GLU A 127 7.20 20.40 -11.05
CA GLU A 127 6.24 21.50 -11.01
C GLU A 127 6.93 22.84 -10.67
N ALA A 128 7.85 22.84 -9.71
CA ALA A 128 8.62 24.03 -9.37
C ALA A 128 9.47 24.54 -10.55
N GLU A 129 10.11 23.61 -11.28
CA GLU A 129 10.88 23.96 -12.48
C GLU A 129 10.00 24.55 -13.59
N ARG A 130 8.81 23.99 -13.80
CA ARG A 130 7.83 24.52 -14.76
C ARG A 130 7.36 25.93 -14.37
N LYS A 131 7.11 26.19 -13.09
CA LYS A 131 6.72 27.52 -12.59
C LYS A 131 7.85 28.54 -12.82
N LEU A 132 9.10 28.16 -12.50
CA LEU A 132 10.25 29.04 -12.72
C LEU A 132 10.45 29.40 -14.20
N LYS A 133 10.33 28.43 -15.10
CA LYS A 133 10.39 28.69 -16.55
C LYS A 133 9.28 29.61 -17.03
N ALA A 134 8.06 29.42 -16.54
CA ALA A 134 6.92 30.29 -16.88
C ALA A 134 7.10 31.74 -16.39
N GLU A 135 7.68 31.92 -15.20
CA GLU A 135 8.02 33.24 -14.65
C GLU A 135 9.12 33.93 -15.49
N GLU A 136 10.17 33.18 -15.90
CA GLU A 136 11.21 33.72 -16.78
C GLU A 136 10.67 34.13 -18.14
N GLU A 137 9.80 33.32 -18.75
CA GLU A 137 9.16 33.65 -20.04
C GLU A 137 8.26 34.88 -19.90
N SER A 138 7.48 34.97 -18.84
CA SER A 138 6.64 36.12 -18.52
C SER A 138 7.48 37.40 -18.34
N ALA A 139 8.59 37.32 -17.62
CA ALA A 139 9.51 38.44 -17.43
C ALA A 139 10.16 38.90 -18.75
N LYS A 140 10.54 37.95 -19.63
CA LYS A 140 11.05 38.26 -20.98
C LYS A 140 9.98 38.96 -21.82
N ALA A 141 8.75 38.46 -21.81
CA ALA A 141 7.63 39.07 -22.54
C ALA A 141 7.33 40.51 -22.07
N ALA A 142 7.35 40.73 -20.73
CA ALA A 142 7.17 42.04 -20.15
C ALA A 142 8.25 43.05 -20.58
N LYS A 143 9.53 42.60 -20.60
CA LYS A 143 10.64 43.44 -21.09
C LYS A 143 10.48 43.81 -22.56
N ILE A 144 10.11 42.84 -23.42
CA ILE A 144 9.84 43.11 -24.86
C ILE A 144 8.66 44.07 -25.03
N GLY A 145 7.57 43.86 -24.31
CA GLY A 145 6.42 44.77 -24.33
C GLY A 145 6.78 46.17 -23.89
N GLY A 146 7.57 46.32 -22.83
CA GLY A 146 8.08 47.62 -22.38
C GLY A 146 8.95 48.30 -23.42
N LEU A 147 9.80 47.56 -24.14
CA LEU A 147 10.65 48.07 -25.21
C LEU A 147 9.80 48.57 -26.42
N ILE A 148 8.79 47.81 -26.81
CA ILE A 148 7.86 48.19 -27.89
C ILE A 148 7.11 49.47 -27.55
N LEU A 149 6.60 49.58 -26.31
CA LEU A 149 5.95 50.82 -25.83
C LEU A 149 6.88 52.03 -25.87
N LEU A 150 8.16 51.85 -25.45
CA LEU A 150 9.16 52.89 -25.49
C LEU A 150 9.44 53.39 -26.94
N PHE A 151 9.52 52.45 -27.89
CA PHE A 151 9.69 52.78 -29.31
C PHE A 151 8.47 53.52 -29.89
N MET A 152 7.24 53.07 -29.56
CA MET A 152 6.03 53.68 -30.07
C MET A 152 5.82 55.11 -29.50
N PHE A 153 5.99 55.32 -28.20
CA PHE A 153 5.86 56.62 -27.57
C PHE A 153 7.05 57.53 -27.87
N GLY A 154 8.26 57.01 -27.87
CA GLY A 154 9.47 57.77 -28.24
C GLY A 154 9.41 58.28 -29.67
N GLY A 155 8.97 57.44 -30.63
CA GLY A 155 8.75 57.82 -32.02
C GLY A 155 7.67 58.92 -32.18
N ALA A 156 6.56 58.87 -31.46
CA ALA A 156 5.52 59.85 -31.46
C ALA A 156 5.99 61.22 -30.91
N ILE A 157 6.77 61.22 -29.85
CA ILE A 157 7.35 62.44 -29.26
C ILE A 157 8.37 63.05 -30.22
N LEU A 158 9.21 62.25 -30.84
CA LEU A 158 10.19 62.74 -31.83
C LEU A 158 9.49 63.36 -33.05
N TYR A 159 8.42 62.74 -33.54
CA TYR A 159 7.59 63.26 -34.62
C TYR A 159 6.94 64.60 -34.25
N LEU A 160 6.45 64.75 -33.06
CA LEU A 160 5.83 65.97 -32.55
C LEU A 160 6.84 67.10 -32.44
N ILE A 161 8.05 66.82 -31.96
CA ILE A 161 9.14 67.81 -31.88
C ILE A 161 9.59 68.26 -33.28
N LEU A 162 9.77 67.35 -34.23
CA LEU A 162 10.11 67.67 -35.63
C LEU A 162 9.01 68.48 -36.30
N TYR A 163 7.73 68.14 -36.06
CA TYR A 163 6.60 68.90 -36.59
C TYR A 163 6.55 70.35 -36.08
N LEU A 164 6.82 70.54 -34.78
CA LEU A 164 6.87 71.87 -34.17
C LEU A 164 8.06 72.72 -34.71
N ILE A 165 9.20 72.10 -34.94
CA ILE A 165 10.39 72.80 -35.52
C ILE A 165 10.19 73.18 -36.99
N LEU A 166 9.46 72.40 -37.77
CA LEU A 166 9.21 72.65 -39.17
C LEU A 166 8.11 73.68 -39.45
N HIS A 167 7.25 73.96 -38.45
CA HIS A 167 6.09 74.87 -38.59
C HIS A 167 6.17 76.08 -37.66
N SER A 168 7.31 76.32 -37.01
CA SER A 168 7.68 77.56 -36.34
C SER A 168 8.73 78.32 -37.19
#